data_548830c457b133f046c71cb735148be4
#
_entry.id   548830c457b133f046c71cb735148be4
#
_cell.length_a   1.000
_cell.length_b   1.000
_cell.length_c   1.000
_cell.angle_alpha   90.00
_cell.angle_beta   90.00
_cell.angle_gamma   90.00
#
_symmetry.space_group_name_H-M   'P 1'
#
loop_
_entity.id
_entity.type
_entity.pdbx_description
1 polymer ?
#
loop_
_entity_poly.entity_id
_entity_poly.type
_entity_poly.pdbx_seq_one_letter_code
_entity_poly.pdbx_strand_id
1 'polypeptide(L)'
;MKRRRVVVTGLGLATCLGLSVEENWQSVLNGESGIRKLACPCSDSSPIQAVGAIRQEDMRTIEKEFREEGEAKTLIALWAARQALNDAALVEEYGDRERYGVALASGIGISRLEDIVRWIGKDHTFDMVRFGKELSEVHRESIIRNPSHRPSALIGKKFRLLGMNATVTAACASATQAIGIGYRAIQRGEADVMAVGGSDTMTNPVGLIFFVLLNAASTSHDEPRTLCRPFDRKRSGLVMAEGAAVVILEEESHALQRKARIYAEVAGYGASLDAYQLTRPHPAGRGAVQAMRASLRDAALGTDEIDYINAHGTSTKLNDVVETVAIKEVFGDRAYRIPISSSKSMIGHTLAGSGAPEFVFTVLSVQRDAIHPTINLSQPDPKCDLDYVPGVMRTHTVRAAISNSFGFGGQNASVVVKKYL
;
A
#
# COMPACT_ATOMS: atom_id res chain seq x y z
N MET A 1 -23.84 -4.18 22.19
CA MET A 1 -22.49 -3.87 22.72
C MET A 1 -22.03 -2.55 22.15
N LYS A 2 -21.44 -1.65 22.96
CA LYS A 2 -20.81 -0.42 22.46
C LYS A 2 -19.62 -0.83 21.58
N ARG A 3 -19.50 -0.29 20.36
CA ARG A 3 -18.35 -0.57 19.48
C ARG A 3 -17.07 -0.08 20.17
N ARG A 4 -16.01 -0.91 20.15
CA ARG A 4 -14.69 -0.51 20.64
C ARG A 4 -14.08 0.53 19.71
N ARG A 5 -13.49 1.56 20.26
CA ARG A 5 -12.70 2.53 19.46
C ARG A 5 -11.34 1.93 19.11
N VAL A 6 -10.88 2.24 17.92
CA VAL A 6 -9.62 1.71 17.38
C VAL A 6 -8.68 2.87 17.10
N VAL A 7 -7.50 2.82 17.69
CA VAL A 7 -6.48 3.86 17.55
C VAL A 7 -5.21 3.33 16.89
N VAL A 8 -4.43 4.23 16.32
CA VAL A 8 -3.13 3.94 15.74
C VAL A 8 -2.05 4.27 16.78
N THR A 9 -1.28 3.27 17.18
CA THR A 9 -0.24 3.43 18.21
C THR A 9 1.18 3.23 17.70
N GLY A 10 1.37 2.66 16.50
CA GLY A 10 2.68 2.48 15.92
C GLY A 10 2.67 2.49 14.41
N LEU A 11 3.73 3.03 13.83
CA LEU A 11 3.94 3.17 12.39
C LEU A 11 5.28 2.58 11.98
N GLY A 12 5.31 1.86 10.86
CA GLY A 12 6.52 1.39 10.22
C GLY A 12 6.40 1.46 8.71
N LEU A 13 7.44 1.92 8.04
CA LEU A 13 7.42 2.21 6.61
C LEU A 13 8.81 2.02 6.00
N ALA A 14 8.85 1.40 4.83
CA ALA A 14 10.02 1.35 3.96
C ALA A 14 9.57 1.45 2.50
N THR A 15 10.10 2.43 1.76
CA THR A 15 9.85 2.62 0.32
C THR A 15 11.14 3.03 -0.39
N CYS A 16 11.05 3.33 -1.68
CA CYS A 16 12.16 3.87 -2.44
C CYS A 16 12.68 5.24 -1.95
N LEU A 17 11.97 5.90 -1.02
CA LEU A 17 12.39 7.17 -0.42
C LEU A 17 13.22 7.00 0.85
N GLY A 18 13.13 5.85 1.54
CA GLY A 18 13.90 5.58 2.75
C GLY A 18 13.35 4.41 3.56
N LEU A 19 14.05 4.10 4.66
CA LEU A 19 13.77 2.95 5.52
C LEU A 19 13.02 3.31 6.81
N SER A 20 12.70 4.55 7.05
CA SER A 20 11.95 4.99 8.23
C SER A 20 10.73 5.82 7.88
N VAL A 21 9.79 5.90 8.82
CA VAL A 21 8.58 6.73 8.67
C VAL A 21 8.94 8.20 8.48
N GLU A 22 9.90 8.71 9.25
CA GLU A 22 10.26 10.13 9.19
C GLU A 22 10.98 10.51 7.90
N GLU A 23 11.94 9.68 7.43
CA GLU A 23 12.59 9.90 6.14
C GLU A 23 11.57 9.98 5.00
N ASN A 24 10.66 9.01 4.94
CA ASN A 24 9.60 8.98 3.93
C ASN A 24 8.68 10.19 4.03
N TRP A 25 8.30 10.57 5.26
CA TRP A 25 7.43 11.72 5.47
C TRP A 25 8.08 13.04 5.02
N GLN A 26 9.32 13.28 5.41
CA GLN A 26 10.04 14.47 4.98
C GLN A 26 10.22 14.51 3.46
N SER A 27 10.61 13.39 2.85
CA SER A 27 10.76 13.29 1.40
C SER A 27 9.45 13.57 0.66
N VAL A 28 8.29 13.03 1.12
CA VAL A 28 7.02 13.32 0.44
C VAL A 28 6.56 14.77 0.66
N LEU A 29 6.84 15.40 1.81
CA LEU A 29 6.54 16.81 2.01
C LEU A 29 7.40 17.70 1.11
N ASN A 30 8.66 17.34 0.90
CA ASN A 30 9.57 18.05 0.01
C ASN A 30 9.28 17.82 -1.49
N GLY A 31 8.35 16.91 -1.82
CA GLY A 31 8.07 16.55 -3.21
C GLY A 31 9.21 15.77 -3.88
N GLU A 32 10.00 15.01 -3.12
CA GLU A 32 11.09 14.21 -3.65
C GLU A 32 10.56 12.94 -4.33
N SER A 33 11.12 12.62 -5.50
CA SER A 33 10.78 11.39 -6.21
C SER A 33 11.81 10.29 -5.94
N GLY A 34 11.32 9.13 -5.46
CA GLY A 34 12.10 7.90 -5.34
C GLY A 34 12.15 7.07 -6.62
N ILE A 35 11.43 7.49 -7.67
CA ILE A 35 11.39 6.78 -8.96
C ILE A 35 12.71 6.98 -9.69
N ARG A 36 13.28 5.87 -10.17
CA ARG A 36 14.60 5.82 -10.80
C ARG A 36 14.57 4.96 -12.05
N LYS A 37 15.57 5.14 -12.93
CA LYS A 37 15.78 4.24 -14.08
C LYS A 37 15.89 2.79 -13.59
N LEU A 38 15.23 1.89 -14.31
CA LEU A 38 15.30 0.44 -14.04
C LEU A 38 16.75 -0.04 -14.20
N ALA A 39 17.32 -0.57 -13.13
CA ALA A 39 18.68 -1.10 -13.15
C ALA A 39 18.65 -2.59 -13.54
N CYS A 40 18.72 -2.88 -14.84
CA CYS A 40 18.94 -4.24 -15.34
C CYS A 40 19.81 -4.19 -16.60
N PRO A 41 20.50 -5.29 -16.95
CA PRO A 41 21.34 -5.36 -18.17
C PRO A 41 20.58 -5.09 -19.47
N CYS A 42 19.25 -5.30 -19.48
CA CYS A 42 18.38 -5.08 -20.63
C CYS A 42 17.55 -3.79 -20.54
N SER A 43 17.91 -2.86 -19.65
CA SER A 43 17.10 -1.67 -19.36
C SER A 43 16.78 -0.83 -20.61
N ASP A 44 17.72 -0.72 -21.55
CA ASP A 44 17.54 0.12 -22.74
C ASP A 44 16.55 -0.48 -23.75
N SER A 45 16.39 -1.81 -23.77
CA SER A 45 15.40 -2.51 -24.61
C SER A 45 14.10 -2.85 -23.86
N SER A 46 14.05 -2.63 -22.55
CA SER A 46 12.87 -2.87 -21.75
C SER A 46 11.76 -1.88 -22.10
N PRO A 47 10.50 -2.31 -22.24
CA PRO A 47 9.38 -1.38 -22.35
C PRO A 47 9.15 -0.57 -21.06
N ILE A 48 9.65 -1.05 -19.91
CA ILE A 48 9.61 -0.34 -18.64
C ILE A 48 10.94 0.35 -18.41
N GLN A 49 10.92 1.67 -18.26
CA GLN A 49 12.13 2.47 -18.10
C GLN A 49 12.40 2.83 -16.64
N ALA A 50 11.39 2.83 -15.78
CA ALA A 50 11.53 3.30 -14.42
C ALA A 50 10.69 2.50 -13.42
N VAL A 51 11.20 2.44 -12.20
CA VAL A 51 10.56 1.80 -11.03
C VAL A 51 10.85 2.58 -9.76
N GLY A 52 9.98 2.44 -8.76
CA GLY A 52 10.22 2.91 -7.41
C GLY A 52 10.86 1.81 -6.54
N ALA A 53 12.03 1.31 -6.94
CA ALA A 53 12.70 0.25 -6.20
C ALA A 53 13.40 0.77 -4.94
N ILE A 54 13.42 -0.01 -3.89
CA ILE A 54 14.25 0.24 -2.69
C ILE A 54 15.72 0.23 -3.11
N ARG A 55 16.51 1.14 -2.56
CA ARG A 55 17.94 1.24 -2.89
C ARG A 55 18.68 -0.03 -2.47
N GLN A 56 19.68 -0.45 -3.25
CA GLN A 56 20.44 -1.66 -2.92
C GLN A 56 21.12 -1.60 -1.56
N GLU A 57 21.62 -0.43 -1.15
CA GLU A 57 22.21 -0.23 0.16
C GLU A 57 21.20 -0.42 1.30
N ASP A 58 19.96 0.02 1.09
CA ASP A 58 18.86 -0.15 2.02
C ASP A 58 18.44 -1.62 2.12
N MET A 59 18.32 -2.31 0.97
CA MET A 59 18.06 -3.76 0.95
C MET A 59 19.14 -4.55 1.69
N ARG A 60 20.43 -4.23 1.47
CA ARG A 60 21.53 -4.87 2.24
C ARG A 60 21.43 -4.64 3.74
N THR A 61 20.93 -3.48 4.16
CA THR A 61 20.68 -3.18 5.58
C THR A 61 19.59 -4.07 6.14
N ILE A 62 18.48 -4.25 5.42
CA ILE A 62 17.38 -5.12 5.79
C ILE A 62 17.83 -6.59 5.82
N GLU A 63 18.57 -7.05 4.80
CA GLU A 63 19.10 -8.41 4.70
C GLU A 63 20.05 -8.76 5.84
N LYS A 64 20.90 -7.84 6.27
CA LYS A 64 21.79 -8.03 7.43
C LYS A 64 21.00 -8.27 8.72
N GLU A 65 19.85 -7.63 8.87
CA GLU A 65 19.00 -7.76 10.05
C GLU A 65 18.21 -9.07 10.06
N PHE A 66 17.75 -9.51 8.89
CA PHE A 66 16.89 -10.70 8.75
C PHE A 66 17.56 -11.78 7.90
N ARG A 67 18.79 -12.18 8.25
CA ARG A 67 19.68 -13.07 7.47
C ARG A 67 19.08 -14.43 7.09
N GLU A 68 18.09 -14.90 7.83
CA GLU A 68 17.43 -16.19 7.58
C GLU A 68 16.37 -16.13 6.47
N GLU A 69 16.05 -14.94 6.02
CA GLU A 69 15.03 -14.69 4.99
C GLU A 69 15.68 -14.22 3.68
N GLY A 70 15.17 -14.65 2.55
CA GLY A 70 15.74 -14.30 1.23
C GLY A 70 14.71 -13.76 0.24
N GLU A 71 13.44 -13.62 0.64
CA GLU A 71 12.42 -13.03 -0.22
C GLU A 71 12.22 -11.55 0.12
N ALA A 72 12.47 -10.67 -0.87
CA ALA A 72 12.49 -9.22 -0.69
C ALA A 72 11.18 -8.67 -0.08
N LYS A 73 10.03 -9.12 -0.55
CA LYS A 73 8.72 -8.70 -0.03
C LYS A 73 8.59 -9.00 1.47
N THR A 74 9.00 -10.19 1.88
CA THR A 74 8.97 -10.63 3.29
C THR A 74 9.98 -9.84 4.14
N LEU A 75 11.19 -9.61 3.62
CA LEU A 75 12.22 -8.81 4.27
C LEU A 75 11.74 -7.39 4.58
N ILE A 76 11.15 -6.71 3.58
CA ILE A 76 10.65 -5.34 3.74
C ILE A 76 9.46 -5.31 4.72
N ALA A 77 8.59 -6.33 4.68
CA ALA A 77 7.47 -6.46 5.62
C ALA A 77 7.94 -6.63 7.07
N LEU A 78 8.95 -7.48 7.31
CA LEU A 78 9.56 -7.67 8.63
C LEU A 78 10.21 -6.39 9.14
N TRP A 79 10.88 -5.65 8.26
CA TRP A 79 11.48 -4.36 8.61
C TRP A 79 10.42 -3.34 9.05
N ALA A 80 9.35 -3.17 8.28
CA ALA A 80 8.26 -2.28 8.63
C ALA A 80 7.52 -2.73 9.91
N ALA A 81 7.30 -4.04 10.09
CA ALA A 81 6.65 -4.57 11.29
C ALA A 81 7.48 -4.32 12.56
N ARG A 82 8.81 -4.50 12.49
CA ARG A 82 9.70 -4.19 13.61
C ARG A 82 9.63 -2.71 14.00
N GLN A 83 9.66 -1.82 12.99
CA GLN A 83 9.52 -0.39 13.25
C GLN A 83 8.19 -0.07 13.95
N ALA A 84 7.08 -0.58 13.41
CA ALA A 84 5.75 -0.31 13.97
C ALA A 84 5.59 -0.82 15.40
N LEU A 85 6.13 -1.99 15.71
CA LEU A 85 6.10 -2.56 17.05
C LEU A 85 7.03 -1.81 18.03
N ASN A 86 8.20 -1.38 17.57
CA ASN A 86 9.10 -0.52 18.36
C ASN A 86 8.44 0.83 18.66
N ASP A 87 7.84 1.47 17.65
CA ASP A 87 7.17 2.75 17.79
C ASP A 87 5.95 2.66 18.73
N ALA A 88 5.24 1.53 18.67
CA ALA A 88 4.16 1.22 19.60
C ALA A 88 4.63 0.79 21.00
N ALA A 89 5.93 0.61 21.24
CA ALA A 89 6.49 0.02 22.47
C ALA A 89 5.88 -1.35 22.82
N LEU A 90 5.73 -2.23 21.80
CA LEU A 90 5.14 -3.57 21.93
C LEU A 90 6.13 -4.71 21.62
N VAL A 91 7.43 -4.43 21.62
CA VAL A 91 8.49 -5.44 21.38
C VAL A 91 8.69 -6.33 22.59
N GLU A 92 8.58 -5.74 23.78
CA GLU A 92 8.64 -6.46 25.04
C GLU A 92 7.33 -7.21 25.31
N GLU A 93 7.37 -8.23 26.19
CA GLU A 93 6.18 -8.99 26.57
C GLU A 93 5.20 -8.11 27.35
N TYR A 94 4.23 -7.56 26.66
CA TYR A 94 3.12 -6.81 27.24
C TYR A 94 1.79 -7.42 26.79
N GLY A 95 0.90 -7.64 27.74
CA GLY A 95 -0.46 -8.09 27.51
C GLY A 95 -0.59 -9.55 27.05
N ASP A 96 -1.81 -9.92 26.69
CA ASP A 96 -2.14 -11.27 26.21
C ASP A 96 -1.84 -11.39 24.71
N ARG A 97 -0.77 -12.07 24.38
CA ARG A 97 -0.30 -12.25 22.99
C ARG A 97 -1.27 -13.06 22.11
N GLU A 98 -2.17 -13.85 22.69
CA GLU A 98 -3.21 -14.56 21.94
C GLU A 98 -4.28 -13.60 21.40
N ARG A 99 -4.32 -12.37 21.94
CA ARG A 99 -5.18 -11.28 21.46
C ARG A 99 -4.47 -10.29 20.53
N TYR A 100 -3.22 -10.58 20.15
CA TYR A 100 -2.43 -9.77 19.24
C TYR A 100 -2.31 -10.49 17.90
N GLY A 101 -2.87 -9.90 16.85
CA GLY A 101 -2.97 -10.53 15.53
C GLY A 101 -2.23 -9.79 14.42
N VAL A 102 -2.30 -10.38 13.24
CA VAL A 102 -1.73 -9.84 11.99
C VAL A 102 -2.78 -9.90 10.89
N ALA A 103 -2.97 -8.82 10.17
CA ALA A 103 -3.70 -8.82 8.89
C ALA A 103 -2.86 -8.06 7.86
N LEU A 104 -2.22 -8.75 6.93
CA LEU A 104 -1.27 -8.17 6.01
C LEU A 104 -1.64 -8.43 4.56
N ALA A 105 -1.58 -7.40 3.75
CA ALA A 105 -1.66 -7.54 2.30
C ALA A 105 -0.34 -8.06 1.74
N SER A 106 -0.43 -8.94 0.78
CA SER A 106 0.72 -9.44 0.05
C SER A 106 0.32 -9.71 -1.40
N GLY A 107 1.19 -9.32 -2.32
CA GLY A 107 1.06 -9.66 -3.73
C GLY A 107 1.19 -11.17 -3.97
N ILE A 108 0.90 -11.58 -5.19
CA ILE A 108 1.07 -12.96 -5.62
C ILE A 108 2.53 -13.39 -5.47
N GLY A 109 2.74 -14.65 -5.08
CA GLY A 109 4.08 -15.24 -5.09
C GLY A 109 4.53 -15.45 -6.53
N ILE A 110 5.69 -14.90 -6.87
CA ILE A 110 6.30 -15.12 -8.18
C ILE A 110 7.57 -15.95 -8.00
N SER A 111 7.59 -17.13 -8.61
CA SER A 111 8.79 -17.94 -8.65
C SER A 111 9.90 -17.19 -9.37
N ARG A 112 11.12 -17.28 -8.86
CA ARG A 112 12.29 -16.73 -9.56
C ARG A 112 12.49 -17.52 -10.86
N LEU A 113 12.84 -16.81 -11.94
CA LEU A 113 13.12 -17.46 -13.20
C LEU A 113 14.27 -18.47 -13.07
N GLU A 114 15.25 -18.17 -12.25
CA GLU A 114 16.42 -19.04 -11.97
C GLU A 114 16.00 -20.39 -11.39
N ASP A 115 14.89 -20.43 -10.63
CA ASP A 115 14.38 -21.65 -10.02
C ASP A 115 13.70 -22.59 -11.02
N ILE A 116 13.35 -22.11 -12.23
CA ILE A 116 12.57 -22.86 -13.22
C ILE A 116 13.30 -22.99 -14.56
N VAL A 117 14.05 -21.97 -14.98
CA VAL A 117 14.61 -21.86 -16.33
C VAL A 117 15.54 -23.04 -16.69
N ARG A 118 16.20 -23.63 -15.70
CA ARG A 118 17.08 -24.78 -15.89
C ARG A 118 16.36 -26.02 -16.46
N TRP A 119 15.04 -26.14 -16.27
CA TRP A 119 14.23 -27.22 -16.80
C TRP A 119 13.38 -26.82 -18.01
N ILE A 120 13.63 -25.66 -18.59
CA ILE A 120 13.03 -25.27 -19.86
C ILE A 120 13.87 -25.82 -21.00
N GLY A 121 13.27 -26.65 -21.83
CA GLY A 121 13.90 -27.22 -23.02
C GLY A 121 14.10 -26.19 -24.13
N LYS A 122 14.86 -26.57 -25.18
CA LYS A 122 15.10 -25.72 -26.36
C LYS A 122 13.82 -25.41 -27.15
N ASP A 123 12.80 -26.21 -26.98
CA ASP A 123 11.46 -26.04 -27.54
C ASP A 123 10.54 -25.14 -26.66
N HIS A 124 11.12 -24.51 -25.63
CA HIS A 124 10.41 -23.67 -24.66
C HIS A 124 9.37 -24.40 -23.80
N THR A 125 9.41 -25.74 -23.76
CA THR A 125 8.55 -26.54 -22.87
C THR A 125 9.30 -26.90 -21.59
N PHE A 126 8.53 -27.16 -20.52
CA PHE A 126 9.09 -27.63 -19.25
C PHE A 126 9.44 -29.11 -19.34
N ASP A 127 10.72 -29.46 -19.16
CA ASP A 127 11.22 -30.83 -19.19
C ASP A 127 10.94 -31.56 -17.87
N MET A 128 9.76 -32.18 -17.80
CA MET A 128 9.32 -32.97 -16.65
C MET A 128 10.23 -34.17 -16.34
N VAL A 129 10.85 -34.76 -17.37
CA VAL A 129 11.72 -35.94 -17.19
C VAL A 129 13.04 -35.50 -16.54
N ARG A 130 13.63 -34.45 -17.03
CA ARG A 130 14.86 -33.86 -16.44
C ARG A 130 14.58 -33.35 -15.03
N PHE A 131 13.49 -32.63 -14.82
CA PHE A 131 13.05 -32.16 -13.51
C PHE A 131 12.94 -33.31 -12.50
N GLY A 132 12.28 -34.42 -12.88
CA GLY A 132 12.14 -35.58 -12.03
C GLY A 132 13.47 -36.23 -11.65
N LYS A 133 14.45 -36.26 -12.59
CA LYS A 133 15.80 -36.79 -12.32
C LYS A 133 16.63 -35.86 -11.41
N GLU A 134 16.43 -34.57 -11.51
CA GLU A 134 17.17 -33.52 -10.79
C GLU A 134 16.41 -33.00 -9.56
N LEU A 135 15.41 -33.74 -9.07
CA LEU A 135 14.52 -33.29 -7.97
C LEU A 135 15.29 -32.96 -6.68
N SER A 136 16.43 -33.63 -6.44
CA SER A 136 17.32 -33.36 -5.29
C SER A 136 18.01 -31.99 -5.36
N GLU A 137 18.09 -31.41 -6.55
CA GLU A 137 18.71 -30.10 -6.79
C GLU A 137 17.71 -28.94 -6.65
N VAL A 138 16.43 -29.25 -6.43
CA VAL A 138 15.40 -28.24 -6.15
C VAL A 138 15.62 -27.70 -4.75
N HIS A 139 15.89 -26.40 -4.67
CA HIS A 139 15.98 -25.73 -3.37
C HIS A 139 14.59 -25.68 -2.72
N ARG A 140 14.36 -26.44 -1.66
CA ARG A 140 13.10 -26.43 -0.90
C ARG A 140 12.66 -25.02 -0.50
N GLU A 141 13.62 -24.16 -0.22
CA GLU A 141 13.40 -22.77 0.14
C GLU A 141 12.73 -21.97 -0.98
N SER A 142 12.97 -22.28 -2.25
CA SER A 142 12.34 -21.62 -3.40
C SER A 142 10.81 -21.78 -3.37
N ILE A 143 10.34 -22.97 -2.96
CA ILE A 143 8.90 -23.25 -2.83
C ILE A 143 8.32 -22.55 -1.60
N ILE A 144 9.06 -22.56 -0.47
CA ILE A 144 8.60 -22.01 0.81
C ILE A 144 8.59 -20.47 0.78
N ARG A 145 9.39 -19.83 -0.06
CA ARG A 145 9.49 -18.37 -0.18
C ARG A 145 8.32 -17.73 -0.92
N ASN A 146 7.66 -18.43 -1.81
CA ASN A 146 6.63 -17.88 -2.70
C ASN A 146 5.23 -17.66 -2.10
N PRO A 147 4.75 -18.40 -1.08
CA PRO A 147 3.37 -18.23 -0.61
C PRO A 147 3.07 -16.79 -0.16
N SER A 148 1.96 -16.24 -0.62
CA SER A 148 1.53 -14.88 -0.24
C SER A 148 1.36 -14.70 1.27
N HIS A 149 1.08 -15.78 2.02
CA HIS A 149 0.94 -15.71 3.48
C HIS A 149 2.26 -15.65 4.25
N ARG A 150 3.41 -15.83 3.58
CA ARG A 150 4.71 -15.87 4.26
C ARG A 150 5.02 -14.61 5.09
N PRO A 151 4.83 -13.38 4.58
CA PRO A 151 5.10 -12.18 5.37
C PRO A 151 4.28 -12.12 6.66
N SER A 152 2.97 -12.39 6.60
CA SER A 152 2.10 -12.36 7.79
C SER A 152 2.47 -13.44 8.80
N ALA A 153 2.77 -14.65 8.31
CA ALA A 153 3.17 -15.78 9.17
C ALA A 153 4.50 -15.52 9.89
N LEU A 154 5.49 -14.96 9.19
CA LEU A 154 6.80 -14.66 9.79
C LEU A 154 6.75 -13.47 10.74
N ILE A 155 5.93 -12.46 10.49
CA ILE A 155 5.66 -11.37 11.43
C ILE A 155 5.05 -11.96 12.71
N GLY A 156 3.99 -12.77 12.59
CA GLY A 156 3.36 -13.44 13.73
C GLY A 156 4.36 -14.27 14.54
N LYS A 157 5.15 -15.11 13.87
CA LYS A 157 6.18 -15.95 14.51
C LYS A 157 7.25 -15.11 15.19
N LYS A 158 7.88 -14.17 14.47
CA LYS A 158 9.05 -13.42 14.95
C LYS A 158 8.71 -12.49 16.10
N PHE A 159 7.54 -11.88 16.06
CA PHE A 159 7.12 -10.90 17.08
C PHE A 159 6.08 -11.46 18.06
N ARG A 160 5.83 -12.78 18.03
CA ARG A 160 4.90 -13.47 18.94
C ARG A 160 3.50 -12.87 18.95
N LEU A 161 2.97 -12.57 17.77
CA LEU A 161 1.59 -12.15 17.60
C LEU A 161 0.74 -13.42 17.36
N LEU A 162 0.19 -13.96 18.45
CA LEU A 162 -0.36 -15.32 18.50
C LEU A 162 -1.88 -15.38 18.21
N GLY A 163 -2.51 -14.24 18.04
CA GLY A 163 -3.92 -14.11 17.69
C GLY A 163 -4.21 -14.40 16.22
N MET A 164 -5.27 -13.80 15.70
CA MET A 164 -5.68 -13.95 14.30
C MET A 164 -4.53 -13.63 13.34
N ASN A 165 -4.30 -14.49 12.35
CA ASN A 165 -3.35 -14.22 11.27
C ASN A 165 -4.08 -14.33 9.91
N ALA A 166 -4.11 -13.25 9.16
CA ALA A 166 -4.77 -13.17 7.86
C ALA A 166 -3.85 -12.58 6.80
N THR A 167 -3.92 -13.14 5.60
CA THR A 167 -3.30 -12.55 4.40
C THR A 167 -4.39 -12.13 3.43
N VAL A 168 -4.30 -10.91 2.94
CA VAL A 168 -5.30 -10.33 2.05
C VAL A 168 -4.72 -10.14 0.65
N THR A 169 -5.44 -10.67 -0.34
CA THR A 169 -5.12 -10.49 -1.76
C THR A 169 -6.35 -9.97 -2.50
N ALA A 170 -6.36 -8.68 -2.79
CA ALA A 170 -7.44 -7.94 -3.45
C ALA A 170 -6.86 -6.85 -4.39
N ALA A 171 -5.86 -7.25 -5.19
CA ALA A 171 -5.10 -6.35 -6.06
C ALA A 171 -4.63 -5.09 -5.30
N CYS A 172 -4.77 -3.89 -5.89
CA CYS A 172 -4.29 -2.65 -5.26
C CYS A 172 -5.08 -2.24 -3.99
N ALA A 173 -6.26 -2.83 -3.73
CA ALA A 173 -7.04 -2.56 -2.52
C ALA A 173 -6.64 -3.44 -1.32
N SER A 174 -5.71 -4.40 -1.51
CA SER A 174 -5.36 -5.42 -0.50
C SER A 174 -4.97 -4.82 0.84
N ALA A 175 -4.07 -3.83 0.86
CA ALA A 175 -3.56 -3.28 2.11
C ALA A 175 -4.63 -2.49 2.88
N THR A 176 -5.46 -1.71 2.19
CA THR A 176 -6.59 -1.01 2.80
C THR A 176 -7.65 -2.00 3.32
N GLN A 177 -7.86 -3.13 2.63
CA GLN A 177 -8.72 -4.21 3.14
C GLN A 177 -8.09 -4.90 4.36
N ALA A 178 -6.78 -5.13 4.38
CA ALA A 178 -6.09 -5.69 5.54
C ALA A 178 -6.22 -4.77 6.78
N ILE A 179 -6.08 -3.45 6.60
CA ILE A 179 -6.34 -2.46 7.64
C ILE A 179 -7.79 -2.57 8.13
N GLY A 180 -8.75 -2.66 7.20
CA GLY A 180 -10.16 -2.83 7.52
C GLY A 180 -10.48 -4.11 8.29
N ILE A 181 -9.83 -5.24 7.96
CA ILE A 181 -9.98 -6.52 8.67
C ILE A 181 -9.48 -6.37 10.11
N GLY A 182 -8.28 -5.82 10.32
CA GLY A 182 -7.76 -5.59 11.66
C GLY A 182 -8.63 -4.63 12.49
N TYR A 183 -9.08 -3.54 11.86
CA TYR A 183 -10.04 -2.61 12.46
C TYR A 183 -11.31 -3.32 12.94
N ARG A 184 -11.92 -4.17 12.09
CA ARG A 184 -13.12 -4.92 12.45
C ARG A 184 -12.88 -5.97 13.53
N ALA A 185 -11.74 -6.63 13.53
CA ALA A 185 -11.38 -7.60 14.57
C ALA A 185 -11.33 -6.94 15.95
N ILE A 186 -10.70 -5.76 16.06
CA ILE A 186 -10.66 -5.01 17.31
C ILE A 186 -12.06 -4.50 17.70
N GLN A 187 -12.83 -3.93 16.77
CA GLN A 187 -14.19 -3.46 17.04
C GLN A 187 -15.10 -4.55 17.61
N ARG A 188 -14.96 -5.79 17.11
CA ARG A 188 -15.76 -6.95 17.57
C ARG A 188 -15.22 -7.57 18.85
N GLY A 189 -14.07 -7.11 19.33
CA GLY A 189 -13.43 -7.66 20.52
C GLY A 189 -12.71 -8.99 20.29
N GLU A 190 -12.41 -9.36 19.07
CA GLU A 190 -11.66 -10.56 18.68
C GLU A 190 -10.16 -10.37 18.93
N ALA A 191 -9.67 -9.14 18.87
CA ALA A 191 -8.29 -8.77 19.15
C ALA A 191 -8.23 -7.46 19.96
N ASP A 192 -7.13 -7.24 20.66
CA ASP A 192 -6.81 -5.96 21.32
C ASP A 192 -5.75 -5.19 20.54
N VAL A 193 -4.87 -5.89 19.83
CA VAL A 193 -3.82 -5.33 18.99
C VAL A 193 -3.80 -6.05 17.64
N MET A 194 -3.69 -5.30 16.55
CA MET A 194 -3.52 -5.84 15.20
C MET A 194 -2.38 -5.13 14.47
N ALA A 195 -1.37 -5.88 14.05
CA ALA A 195 -0.40 -5.42 13.07
C ALA A 195 -1.03 -5.53 11.67
N VAL A 196 -1.29 -4.40 11.03
CA VAL A 196 -1.98 -4.34 9.74
C VAL A 196 -1.15 -3.60 8.70
N GLY A 197 -1.39 -3.85 7.42
CA GLY A 197 -0.69 -3.15 6.36
C GLY A 197 -0.46 -4.01 5.13
N GLY A 198 0.68 -3.83 4.48
CA GLY A 198 0.98 -4.61 3.27
C GLY A 198 2.40 -4.44 2.77
N SER A 199 2.83 -5.39 1.96
CA SER A 199 4.13 -5.39 1.29
C SER A 199 4.02 -5.99 -0.11
N ASP A 200 4.73 -5.39 -1.07
CA ASP A 200 4.87 -5.95 -2.42
C ASP A 200 6.19 -5.54 -3.08
N THR A 201 6.67 -6.38 -4.01
CA THR A 201 7.93 -6.19 -4.74
C THR A 201 7.84 -6.76 -6.17
N MET A 202 6.91 -6.24 -6.97
CA MET A 202 6.65 -6.71 -8.34
C MET A 202 7.57 -6.06 -9.39
N THR A 203 8.76 -5.59 -9.00
CA THR A 203 9.74 -4.98 -9.91
C THR A 203 10.67 -5.98 -10.56
N ASN A 204 10.47 -7.28 -10.32
CA ASN A 204 11.16 -8.36 -11.02
C ASN A 204 10.65 -8.53 -12.47
N PRO A 205 11.42 -9.17 -13.37
CA PRO A 205 11.06 -9.27 -14.79
C PRO A 205 9.65 -9.82 -15.07
N VAL A 206 9.21 -10.83 -14.32
CA VAL A 206 7.88 -11.44 -14.49
C VAL A 206 6.78 -10.46 -14.09
N GLY A 207 6.95 -9.76 -12.96
CA GLY A 207 6.03 -8.72 -12.52
C GLY A 207 5.93 -7.58 -13.54
N LEU A 208 7.08 -7.10 -14.05
CA LEU A 208 7.12 -6.05 -15.07
C LEU A 208 6.34 -6.45 -16.34
N ILE A 209 6.59 -7.68 -16.84
CA ILE A 209 5.90 -8.20 -18.02
C ILE A 209 4.37 -8.26 -17.81
N PHE A 210 3.88 -8.69 -16.66
CA PHE A 210 2.45 -8.74 -16.38
C PHE A 210 1.77 -7.38 -16.56
N PHE A 211 2.36 -6.31 -16.03
CA PHE A 211 1.77 -4.97 -16.12
C PHE A 211 1.91 -4.33 -17.50
N VAL A 212 2.90 -4.72 -18.29
CA VAL A 212 3.00 -4.38 -19.72
C VAL A 212 1.88 -5.05 -20.51
N LEU A 213 1.69 -6.35 -20.33
CA LEU A 213 0.64 -7.11 -21.04
C LEU A 213 -0.79 -6.65 -20.66
N LEU A 214 -0.96 -6.16 -19.43
CA LEU A 214 -2.22 -5.55 -18.98
C LEU A 214 -2.43 -4.13 -19.53
N ASN A 215 -1.47 -3.55 -20.28
CA ASN A 215 -1.48 -2.15 -20.71
C ASN A 215 -1.70 -1.16 -19.54
N ALA A 216 -1.18 -1.48 -18.36
CA ALA A 216 -1.36 -0.70 -17.15
C ALA A 216 -0.11 0.11 -16.77
N ALA A 217 1.07 -0.44 -17.04
CA ALA A 217 2.34 0.21 -16.76
C ALA A 217 2.67 1.32 -17.75
N SER A 218 3.38 2.34 -17.28
CA SER A 218 3.95 3.36 -18.15
C SER A 218 5.10 2.77 -18.97
N THR A 219 5.00 2.91 -20.29
CA THR A 219 6.06 2.56 -21.26
C THR A 219 6.67 3.82 -21.90
N SER A 220 6.46 4.99 -21.30
CA SER A 220 7.08 6.24 -21.76
C SER A 220 8.59 6.24 -21.50
N HIS A 221 9.33 6.87 -22.40
CA HIS A 221 10.77 7.09 -22.29
C HIS A 221 11.13 8.49 -21.75
N ASP A 222 10.15 9.18 -21.14
CA ASP A 222 10.41 10.45 -20.44
C ASP A 222 11.35 10.23 -19.24
N GLU A 223 11.85 11.34 -18.66
CA GLU A 223 12.66 11.33 -17.44
C GLU A 223 11.99 10.49 -16.34
N PRO A 224 12.66 9.47 -15.77
CA PRO A 224 12.09 8.53 -14.82
C PRO A 224 11.29 9.18 -13.68
N ARG A 225 11.84 10.24 -13.07
CA ARG A 225 11.20 10.95 -11.96
C ARG A 225 9.89 11.62 -12.32
N THR A 226 9.61 11.79 -13.62
CA THR A 226 8.40 12.47 -14.11
C THR A 226 7.35 11.50 -14.62
N LEU A 227 7.61 10.19 -14.65
CA LEU A 227 6.70 9.22 -15.28
C LEU A 227 5.43 8.99 -14.48
N CYS A 228 5.51 8.98 -13.15
CA CYS A 228 4.32 8.89 -12.30
C CYS A 228 3.75 10.30 -12.09
N ARG A 229 2.67 10.61 -12.81
CA ARG A 229 2.03 11.93 -12.84
C ARG A 229 0.51 11.83 -12.70
N PRO A 230 0.01 11.48 -11.51
CA PRO A 230 -1.43 11.35 -11.30
C PRO A 230 -2.19 12.62 -11.69
N PHE A 231 -3.36 12.44 -12.34
CA PHE A 231 -4.27 13.52 -12.78
C PHE A 231 -3.71 14.43 -13.89
N ASP A 232 -2.45 14.25 -14.31
CA ASP A 232 -1.88 15.00 -15.43
C ASP A 232 -2.39 14.48 -16.78
N ARG A 233 -2.56 15.36 -17.75
CA ARG A 233 -3.01 15.03 -19.11
C ARG A 233 -2.05 14.08 -19.83
N LYS A 234 -0.74 14.18 -19.55
CA LYS A 234 0.31 13.39 -20.18
C LYS A 234 0.58 12.06 -19.46
N ARG A 235 -0.21 11.68 -18.43
CA ARG A 235 -0.02 10.40 -17.74
C ARG A 235 -0.11 9.22 -18.71
N SER A 236 0.78 8.25 -18.55
CA SER A 236 0.97 7.14 -19.50
C SER A 236 0.74 5.76 -18.89
N GLY A 237 0.51 5.67 -17.60
CA GLY A 237 0.34 4.42 -16.87
C GLY A 237 0.95 4.49 -15.48
N LEU A 238 0.79 3.45 -14.70
CA LEU A 238 1.41 3.34 -13.39
C LEU A 238 2.92 3.10 -13.49
N VAL A 239 3.66 3.53 -12.49
CA VAL A 239 5.07 3.17 -12.28
C VAL A 239 5.13 2.19 -11.11
N MET A 240 5.58 0.97 -11.35
CA MET A 240 5.67 -0.05 -10.31
C MET A 240 6.73 0.29 -9.27
N ALA A 241 6.46 -0.09 -8.02
CA ALA A 241 7.36 0.18 -6.91
C ALA A 241 7.42 -0.99 -5.92
N GLU A 242 8.44 -0.94 -5.09
CA GLU A 242 8.64 -1.80 -3.92
C GLU A 242 8.35 -1.02 -2.65
N GLY A 243 7.85 -1.72 -1.65
CA GLY A 243 7.66 -1.13 -0.34
C GLY A 243 6.75 -1.93 0.56
N ALA A 244 6.83 -1.58 1.82
CA ALA A 244 5.94 -2.07 2.86
C ALA A 244 5.61 -0.98 3.86
N ALA A 245 4.40 -1.05 4.40
CA ALA A 245 4.08 -0.38 5.65
C ALA A 245 3.31 -1.33 6.56
N VAL A 246 3.61 -1.23 7.84
CA VAL A 246 2.88 -1.91 8.92
C VAL A 246 2.46 -0.87 9.93
N VAL A 247 1.22 -0.97 10.37
CA VAL A 247 0.63 -0.07 11.35
C VAL A 247 0.08 -0.91 12.51
N ILE A 248 0.28 -0.46 13.72
CA ILE A 248 -0.32 -1.07 14.89
C ILE A 248 -1.65 -0.37 15.17
N LEU A 249 -2.72 -1.13 14.98
CA LEU A 249 -4.05 -0.79 15.45
C LEU A 249 -4.25 -1.38 16.83
N GLU A 250 -4.85 -0.61 17.71
CA GLU A 250 -5.02 -0.99 19.11
C GLU A 250 -6.39 -0.56 19.63
N GLU A 251 -6.97 -1.34 20.51
CA GLU A 251 -8.16 -0.97 21.24
C GLU A 251 -7.85 0.21 22.16
N GLU A 252 -8.69 1.23 22.17
CA GLU A 252 -8.42 2.50 22.86
C GLU A 252 -8.13 2.32 24.35
N SER A 253 -8.94 1.54 25.08
CA SER A 253 -8.73 1.36 26.52
C SER A 253 -7.46 0.57 26.84
N HIS A 254 -7.08 -0.38 25.97
CA HIS A 254 -5.82 -1.08 26.06
C HIS A 254 -4.62 -0.12 25.85
N ALA A 255 -4.70 0.76 24.84
CA ALA A 255 -3.67 1.77 24.57
C ALA A 255 -3.51 2.76 25.74
N LEU A 256 -4.63 3.24 26.29
CA LEU A 256 -4.64 4.18 27.43
C LEU A 256 -4.09 3.54 28.70
N GLN A 257 -4.43 2.26 28.98
CA GLN A 257 -3.95 1.54 30.14
C GLN A 257 -2.43 1.42 30.19
N ARG A 258 -1.80 1.20 29.02
CA ARG A 258 -0.34 1.14 28.91
C ARG A 258 0.32 2.48 28.58
N LYS A 259 -0.45 3.58 28.55
CA LYS A 259 0.03 4.94 28.25
C LYS A 259 0.71 5.03 26.87
N ALA A 260 0.17 4.33 25.89
CA ALA A 260 0.67 4.37 24.52
C ALA A 260 0.56 5.75 23.91
N ARG A 261 1.50 6.10 23.04
CA ARG A 261 1.30 7.21 22.09
C ARG A 261 0.16 6.86 21.15
N ILE A 262 -0.75 7.77 20.93
CA ILE A 262 -1.82 7.63 19.95
C ILE A 262 -1.61 8.67 18.84
N TYR A 263 -1.54 8.21 17.60
CA TYR A 263 -1.39 9.06 16.41
C TYR A 263 -2.70 9.62 15.92
N ALA A 264 -3.70 8.75 15.81
CA ALA A 264 -5.02 9.06 15.27
C ALA A 264 -6.02 7.96 15.64
N GLU A 265 -7.31 8.18 15.40
CA GLU A 265 -8.36 7.17 15.45
C GLU A 265 -8.70 6.68 14.06
N VAL A 266 -8.80 5.36 13.88
CA VAL A 266 -9.44 4.77 12.70
C VAL A 266 -10.94 4.79 12.95
N ALA A 267 -11.63 5.69 12.25
CA ALA A 267 -13.03 5.98 12.51
C ALA A 267 -13.98 5.12 11.69
N GLY A 268 -13.60 4.76 10.45
CA GLY A 268 -14.49 3.99 9.58
C GLY A 268 -13.78 3.29 8.44
N TYR A 269 -14.41 2.22 7.97
CA TYR A 269 -13.95 1.40 6.85
C TYR A 269 -15.11 1.00 5.95
N GLY A 270 -14.88 1.05 4.64
CA GLY A 270 -15.82 0.60 3.62
C GLY A 270 -15.10 -0.14 2.50
N ALA A 271 -15.71 -1.20 2.01
CA ALA A 271 -15.25 -1.95 0.84
C ALA A 271 -16.42 -2.26 -0.09
N SER A 272 -16.11 -2.46 -1.36
CA SER A 272 -17.09 -2.78 -2.39
C SER A 272 -16.45 -3.51 -3.57
N LEU A 273 -17.29 -3.96 -4.49
CA LEU A 273 -16.88 -4.57 -5.75
C LEU A 273 -17.61 -3.86 -6.90
N ASP A 274 -16.87 -3.48 -7.96
CA ASP A 274 -17.46 -2.91 -9.19
C ASP A 274 -18.37 -3.92 -9.93
N ALA A 275 -18.02 -5.20 -9.87
CA ALA A 275 -18.67 -6.27 -10.63
C ALA A 275 -18.84 -5.92 -12.13
N TYR A 276 -17.79 -5.36 -12.73
CA TYR A 276 -17.82 -4.84 -14.12
C TYR A 276 -16.81 -5.55 -15.01
N GLN A 277 -15.54 -5.16 -14.98
CA GLN A 277 -14.47 -5.78 -15.77
C GLN A 277 -13.22 -6.00 -14.92
N LEU A 278 -12.40 -7.00 -15.29
CA LEU A 278 -11.21 -7.34 -14.51
C LEU A 278 -10.16 -6.20 -14.47
N THR A 279 -9.97 -5.49 -15.58
CA THR A 279 -8.90 -4.49 -15.72
C THR A 279 -9.40 -3.05 -15.85
N ARG A 280 -10.71 -2.85 -15.86
CA ARG A 280 -11.30 -1.51 -16.01
C ARG A 280 -12.29 -1.24 -14.90
N PRO A 281 -12.21 -0.08 -14.24
CA PRO A 281 -13.21 0.34 -13.26
C PRO A 281 -14.54 0.61 -13.95
N HIS A 282 -15.62 0.54 -13.19
CA HIS A 282 -16.94 0.96 -13.70
C HIS A 282 -16.90 2.45 -14.07
N PRO A 283 -17.31 2.86 -15.29
CA PRO A 283 -17.13 4.24 -15.77
C PRO A 283 -17.72 5.33 -14.87
N ALA A 284 -18.82 5.02 -14.19
CA ALA A 284 -19.45 5.93 -13.21
C ALA A 284 -18.84 5.81 -11.78
N GLY A 285 -17.76 5.06 -11.60
CA GLY A 285 -17.11 4.90 -10.29
C GLY A 285 -17.98 4.28 -9.20
N ARG A 286 -18.98 3.45 -9.54
CA ARG A 286 -19.98 2.94 -8.60
C ARG A 286 -19.38 2.26 -7.37
N GLY A 287 -18.38 1.39 -7.56
CA GLY A 287 -17.72 0.72 -6.46
C GLY A 287 -16.94 1.69 -5.58
N ALA A 288 -16.17 2.60 -6.16
CA ALA A 288 -15.45 3.64 -5.43
C ALA A 288 -16.42 4.51 -4.59
N VAL A 289 -17.55 4.94 -5.19
CA VAL A 289 -18.61 5.66 -4.47
C VAL A 289 -19.16 4.85 -3.30
N GLN A 290 -19.43 3.55 -3.52
CA GLN A 290 -19.94 2.67 -2.45
C GLN A 290 -18.94 2.51 -1.31
N ALA A 291 -17.64 2.32 -1.62
CA ALA A 291 -16.60 2.18 -0.61
C ALA A 291 -16.45 3.45 0.24
N MET A 292 -16.36 4.63 -0.40
CA MET A 292 -16.29 5.92 0.29
C MET A 292 -17.53 6.18 1.15
N ARG A 293 -18.74 6.00 0.60
CA ARG A 293 -19.99 6.17 1.36
C ARG A 293 -20.11 5.19 2.53
N ALA A 294 -19.63 3.95 2.36
CA ALA A 294 -19.64 2.97 3.44
C ALA A 294 -18.66 3.35 4.56
N SER A 295 -17.46 3.83 4.23
CA SER A 295 -16.48 4.26 5.22
C SER A 295 -16.95 5.50 6.01
N LEU A 296 -17.60 6.47 5.35
CA LEU A 296 -18.19 7.64 5.99
C LEU A 296 -19.34 7.26 6.93
N ARG A 297 -20.27 6.39 6.48
CA ARG A 297 -21.34 5.88 7.34
C ARG A 297 -20.81 5.13 8.56
N ASP A 298 -19.77 4.34 8.38
CA ASP A 298 -19.15 3.59 9.48
C ASP A 298 -18.46 4.51 10.49
N ALA A 299 -17.86 5.60 10.01
CA ALA A 299 -17.26 6.66 10.81
C ALA A 299 -18.30 7.56 11.51
N ALA A 300 -19.57 7.47 11.11
CA ALA A 300 -20.63 8.42 11.48
C ALA A 300 -20.25 9.88 11.18
N LEU A 301 -19.57 10.13 10.03
CA LEU A 301 -19.17 11.46 9.58
C LEU A 301 -19.91 11.86 8.30
N GLY A 302 -20.23 13.14 8.21
CA GLY A 302 -20.70 13.79 7.00
C GLY A 302 -19.55 14.12 6.05
N THR A 303 -19.87 14.43 4.80
CA THR A 303 -18.89 14.84 3.78
C THR A 303 -18.25 16.20 4.10
N ASP A 304 -18.92 17.04 4.88
CA ASP A 304 -18.43 18.35 5.34
C ASP A 304 -17.38 18.25 6.45
N GLU A 305 -17.26 17.09 7.10
CA GLU A 305 -16.28 16.83 8.15
C GLU A 305 -14.94 16.28 7.61
N ILE A 306 -14.86 15.96 6.30
CA ILE A 306 -13.60 15.49 5.67
C ILE A 306 -12.80 16.68 5.17
N ASP A 307 -11.58 16.81 5.68
CA ASP A 307 -10.67 17.91 5.36
C ASP A 307 -9.58 17.52 4.34
N TYR A 308 -9.40 16.22 4.05
CA TYR A 308 -8.37 15.73 3.12
C TYR A 308 -8.74 14.37 2.52
N ILE A 309 -8.36 14.16 1.27
CA ILE A 309 -8.47 12.88 0.57
C ILE A 309 -7.08 12.44 0.10
N ASN A 310 -6.59 11.31 0.62
CA ASN A 310 -5.46 10.61 0.04
C ASN A 310 -6.00 9.70 -1.08
N ALA A 311 -5.77 10.12 -2.31
CA ALA A 311 -6.33 9.47 -3.48
C ALA A 311 -5.56 8.19 -3.86
N HIS A 312 -6.26 7.26 -4.47
CA HIS A 312 -5.61 6.15 -5.14
C HIS A 312 -4.67 6.62 -6.26
N GLY A 313 -5.08 7.56 -7.11
CA GLY A 313 -4.25 8.35 -8.01
C GLY A 313 -3.08 7.61 -8.66
N THR A 314 -3.35 6.65 -9.56
CA THR A 314 -2.35 5.71 -10.08
C THR A 314 -1.55 6.22 -11.27
N SER A 315 -1.83 7.42 -11.78
CA SER A 315 -1.25 7.91 -13.04
C SER A 315 -1.72 7.12 -14.28
N THR A 316 -2.82 6.35 -14.17
CA THR A 316 -3.44 5.68 -15.31
C THR A 316 -4.54 6.53 -15.91
N LYS A 317 -4.77 6.36 -17.22
CA LYS A 317 -5.78 7.16 -17.94
C LYS A 317 -7.20 6.94 -17.43
N LEU A 318 -7.53 5.73 -16.97
CA LEU A 318 -8.88 5.38 -16.53
C LEU A 318 -9.13 5.66 -15.06
N ASN A 319 -8.25 5.17 -14.16
CA ASN A 319 -8.46 5.31 -12.73
C ASN A 319 -8.63 6.76 -12.31
N ASP A 320 -7.72 7.64 -12.73
CA ASP A 320 -7.69 9.02 -12.23
C ASP A 320 -8.95 9.80 -12.60
N VAL A 321 -9.51 9.54 -13.80
CA VAL A 321 -10.80 10.12 -14.22
C VAL A 321 -11.96 9.53 -13.42
N VAL A 322 -11.99 8.20 -13.25
CA VAL A 322 -13.08 7.52 -12.54
C VAL A 322 -13.08 7.89 -11.07
N GLU A 323 -11.90 7.99 -10.44
CA GLU A 323 -11.78 8.46 -9.06
C GLU A 323 -12.27 9.90 -8.89
N THR A 324 -11.94 10.80 -9.83
CA THR A 324 -12.47 12.17 -9.87
C THR A 324 -13.99 12.18 -9.90
N VAL A 325 -14.59 11.37 -10.80
CA VAL A 325 -16.06 11.23 -10.90
C VAL A 325 -16.65 10.72 -9.59
N ALA A 326 -16.03 9.70 -8.99
CA ALA A 326 -16.51 9.12 -7.74
C ALA A 326 -16.42 10.10 -6.56
N ILE A 327 -15.34 10.88 -6.46
CA ILE A 327 -15.20 11.92 -5.43
C ILE A 327 -16.29 12.98 -5.60
N LYS A 328 -16.53 13.46 -6.81
CA LYS A 328 -17.63 14.41 -7.08
C LYS A 328 -19.00 13.86 -6.71
N GLU A 329 -19.27 12.61 -7.03
CA GLU A 329 -20.54 11.94 -6.71
C GLU A 329 -20.77 11.78 -5.20
N VAL A 330 -19.69 11.60 -4.41
CA VAL A 330 -19.79 11.48 -2.94
C VAL A 330 -19.88 12.81 -2.26
N PHE A 331 -19.05 13.79 -2.67
CA PHE A 331 -18.84 15.04 -1.95
C PHE A 331 -19.59 16.24 -2.55
N GLY A 332 -20.20 16.09 -3.74
CA GLY A 332 -20.90 17.18 -4.41
C GLY A 332 -20.01 18.41 -4.61
N ASP A 333 -20.53 19.60 -4.37
CA ASP A 333 -19.77 20.86 -4.49
C ASP A 333 -18.58 20.97 -3.53
N ARG A 334 -18.61 20.20 -2.45
CA ARG A 334 -17.49 20.12 -1.51
C ARG A 334 -16.24 19.52 -2.13
N ALA A 335 -16.37 18.62 -3.12
CA ALA A 335 -15.25 18.01 -3.82
C ALA A 335 -14.23 19.03 -4.36
N TYR A 336 -14.70 20.21 -4.77
CA TYR A 336 -13.85 21.28 -5.30
C TYR A 336 -13.08 22.08 -4.23
N ARG A 337 -13.35 21.82 -2.94
CA ARG A 337 -12.75 22.55 -1.81
C ARG A 337 -11.90 21.65 -0.92
N ILE A 338 -11.99 20.33 -1.08
CA ILE A 338 -11.20 19.37 -0.31
C ILE A 338 -9.87 19.18 -1.04
N PRO A 339 -8.72 19.43 -0.39
CA PRO A 339 -7.43 19.07 -0.95
C PRO A 339 -7.31 17.57 -1.12
N ILE A 340 -6.78 17.16 -2.26
CA ILE A 340 -6.58 15.75 -2.65
C ILE A 340 -5.13 15.60 -3.01
N SER A 341 -4.46 14.52 -2.63
CA SER A 341 -3.12 14.25 -3.15
C SER A 341 -2.86 12.76 -3.35
N SER A 342 -1.88 12.43 -4.19
CA SER A 342 -1.41 11.07 -4.42
C SER A 342 0.10 10.98 -4.20
N SER A 343 0.48 10.24 -3.17
CA SER A 343 1.89 9.94 -2.87
C SER A 343 2.56 9.07 -3.94
N LYS A 344 1.77 8.39 -4.78
CA LYS A 344 2.30 7.58 -5.89
C LYS A 344 3.12 8.39 -6.88
N SER A 345 2.87 9.68 -7.00
CA SER A 345 3.71 10.59 -7.81
C SER A 345 5.19 10.54 -7.39
N MET A 346 5.46 10.22 -6.12
CA MET A 346 6.80 10.22 -5.49
C MET A 346 7.34 8.81 -5.25
N ILE A 347 6.51 7.89 -4.76
CA ILE A 347 6.95 6.53 -4.42
C ILE A 347 6.64 5.48 -5.50
N GLY A 348 5.83 5.81 -6.51
CA GLY A 348 5.28 4.82 -7.43
C GLY A 348 4.15 4.01 -6.81
N HIS A 349 3.75 2.94 -7.49
CA HIS A 349 2.66 2.06 -7.08
C HIS A 349 3.19 0.74 -6.52
N THR A 350 3.10 0.55 -5.22
CA THR A 350 3.51 -0.68 -4.52
C THR A 350 2.42 -1.77 -4.54
N LEU A 351 1.56 -1.76 -5.53
CA LEU A 351 0.53 -2.75 -5.88
C LEU A 351 -0.30 -3.23 -4.67
N ALA A 352 -0.19 -4.51 -4.29
CA ALA A 352 -0.94 -5.04 -3.15
C ALA A 352 -0.60 -4.34 -1.83
N GLY A 353 0.63 -3.83 -1.70
CA GLY A 353 1.10 -3.06 -0.55
C GLY A 353 0.65 -1.60 -0.52
N SER A 354 0.12 -1.03 -1.63
CA SER A 354 0.06 0.43 -1.83
C SER A 354 -0.78 1.19 -0.80
N GLY A 355 -1.91 0.66 -0.40
CA GLY A 355 -2.78 1.33 0.58
C GLY A 355 -2.14 1.52 1.96
N ALA A 356 -1.08 0.78 2.28
CA ALA A 356 -0.44 0.87 3.59
C ALA A 356 0.47 2.10 3.74
N PRO A 357 1.42 2.42 2.83
CA PRO A 357 2.13 3.70 2.84
C PRO A 357 1.19 4.90 2.80
N GLU A 358 0.15 4.85 1.96
CA GLU A 358 -0.86 5.89 1.83
C GLU A 358 -1.61 6.11 3.14
N PHE A 359 -1.94 5.03 3.84
CA PHE A 359 -2.56 5.11 5.16
C PHE A 359 -1.62 5.76 6.20
N VAL A 360 -0.32 5.40 6.21
CA VAL A 360 0.68 6.04 7.08
C VAL A 360 0.75 7.54 6.80
N PHE A 361 0.82 7.95 5.53
CA PHE A 361 0.83 9.38 5.17
C PHE A 361 -0.49 10.08 5.57
N THR A 362 -1.63 9.40 5.45
CA THR A 362 -2.92 9.94 5.90
C THR A 362 -2.96 10.15 7.41
N VAL A 363 -2.46 9.19 8.20
CA VAL A 363 -2.33 9.31 9.67
C VAL A 363 -1.44 10.50 10.03
N LEU A 364 -0.29 10.64 9.36
CA LEU A 364 0.64 11.76 9.60
C LEU A 364 0.04 13.10 9.16
N SER A 365 -0.73 13.14 8.08
CA SER A 365 -1.44 14.36 7.67
C SER A 365 -2.44 14.81 8.73
N VAL A 366 -3.20 13.89 9.30
CA VAL A 366 -4.15 14.16 10.40
C VAL A 366 -3.42 14.62 11.67
N GLN A 367 -2.29 13.99 11.99
CA GLN A 367 -1.53 14.30 13.19
C GLN A 367 -0.81 15.66 13.10
N ARG A 368 -0.24 15.98 11.93
CA ARG A 368 0.72 17.10 11.75
C ARG A 368 0.13 18.28 10.99
N ASP A 369 -1.13 18.24 10.62
CA ASP A 369 -1.81 19.29 9.86
C ASP A 369 -1.06 19.70 8.59
N ALA A 370 -0.53 18.71 7.84
CA ALA A 370 0.25 18.89 6.62
C ALA A 370 -0.16 17.87 5.55
N ILE A 371 -0.29 18.34 4.31
CA ILE A 371 -0.66 17.51 3.16
C ILE A 371 0.49 17.51 2.17
N HIS A 372 0.98 16.32 1.81
CA HIS A 372 2.01 16.17 0.80
C HIS A 372 1.48 16.51 -0.60
N PRO A 373 2.33 17.01 -1.52
CA PRO A 373 1.90 17.33 -2.87
C PRO A 373 1.64 16.09 -3.73
N THR A 374 0.94 16.31 -4.84
CA THR A 374 1.03 15.48 -6.04
C THR A 374 2.04 16.15 -6.97
N ILE A 375 3.23 15.56 -7.12
CA ILE A 375 4.24 16.09 -8.04
C ILE A 375 3.95 15.68 -9.48
N ASN A 376 4.65 16.31 -10.45
CA ASN A 376 4.52 16.05 -11.89
C ASN A 376 3.15 16.41 -12.50
N LEU A 377 2.28 17.07 -11.78
CA LEU A 377 1.01 17.60 -12.25
C LEU A 377 1.23 18.99 -12.84
N SER A 378 1.71 19.05 -14.08
CA SER A 378 2.03 20.29 -14.79
C SER A 378 0.95 20.71 -15.80
N GLN A 379 0.21 19.75 -16.33
CA GLN A 379 -0.88 19.94 -17.27
C GLN A 379 -2.10 19.14 -16.78
N PRO A 380 -2.94 19.71 -15.92
CA PRO A 380 -4.12 19.01 -15.40
C PRO A 380 -5.01 18.47 -16.53
N ASP A 381 -5.47 17.23 -16.40
CA ASP A 381 -6.47 16.67 -17.33
C ASP A 381 -7.80 17.41 -17.09
N PRO A 382 -8.45 17.98 -18.13
CA PRO A 382 -9.75 18.64 -17.96
C PRO A 382 -10.85 17.78 -17.32
N LYS A 383 -10.69 16.45 -17.34
CA LYS A 383 -11.59 15.52 -16.66
C LYS A 383 -11.22 15.31 -15.18
N CYS A 384 -10.05 15.78 -14.76
CA CYS A 384 -9.55 15.73 -13.40
C CYS A 384 -9.38 17.18 -12.93
N ASP A 385 -10.48 17.83 -12.57
CA ASP A 385 -10.60 19.27 -12.33
C ASP A 385 -10.81 19.63 -10.85
N LEU A 386 -10.32 18.77 -9.93
CA LEU A 386 -10.31 18.99 -8.49
C LEU A 386 -8.96 19.57 -8.01
N ASP A 387 -8.87 19.89 -6.72
CA ASP A 387 -7.63 20.40 -6.12
C ASP A 387 -6.71 19.23 -5.69
N TYR A 388 -5.77 18.87 -6.54
CA TYR A 388 -4.84 17.75 -6.31
C TYR A 388 -3.53 18.15 -5.61
N VAL A 389 -3.48 19.29 -4.94
CA VAL A 389 -2.30 19.82 -4.23
C VAL A 389 -1.03 19.74 -5.11
N PRO A 390 -0.97 20.46 -6.25
CA PRO A 390 0.11 20.30 -7.21
C PRO A 390 1.43 20.82 -6.68
N GLY A 391 2.50 20.03 -6.82
CA GLY A 391 3.90 20.43 -6.70
C GLY A 391 4.44 20.75 -5.31
N VAL A 392 3.69 21.41 -4.44
CA VAL A 392 4.15 21.88 -3.13
C VAL A 392 3.21 21.43 -2.02
N MET A 393 3.80 21.00 -0.90
CA MET A 393 3.05 20.63 0.29
C MET A 393 2.17 21.78 0.80
N ARG A 394 1.09 21.44 1.47
CA ARG A 394 0.16 22.44 2.03
C ARG A 394 0.01 22.23 3.54
N THR A 395 0.20 23.28 4.31
CA THR A 395 -0.25 23.32 5.71
C THR A 395 -1.77 23.47 5.70
N HIS A 396 -2.47 22.54 6.35
CA HIS A 396 -3.93 22.51 6.36
C HIS A 396 -4.41 21.74 7.59
N THR A 397 -5.33 22.32 8.35
CA THR A 397 -5.93 21.61 9.50
C THR A 397 -6.70 20.41 9.03
N VAL A 398 -6.26 19.22 9.40
CA VAL A 398 -6.85 17.93 9.01
C VAL A 398 -7.44 17.26 10.24
N ARG A 399 -8.73 17.46 10.48
CA ARG A 399 -9.46 16.80 11.58
C ARG A 399 -9.86 15.39 11.22
N ALA A 400 -10.26 15.19 9.96
CA ALA A 400 -10.54 13.87 9.40
C ALA A 400 -10.14 13.78 7.93
N ALA A 401 -9.66 12.61 7.55
CA ALA A 401 -9.23 12.31 6.18
C ALA A 401 -9.73 10.94 5.74
N ILE A 402 -9.89 10.77 4.43
CA ILE A 402 -10.19 9.48 3.79
C ILE A 402 -9.04 9.04 2.91
N SER A 403 -8.64 7.77 3.02
CA SER A 403 -7.65 7.13 2.14
C SER A 403 -8.34 6.10 1.26
N ASN A 404 -8.14 6.19 -0.05
CA ASN A 404 -8.79 5.38 -1.07
C ASN A 404 -7.83 4.40 -1.74
N SER A 405 -8.32 3.19 -2.00
CA SER A 405 -7.62 2.20 -2.83
C SER A 405 -8.61 1.51 -3.76
N PHE A 406 -8.36 1.59 -5.07
CA PHE A 406 -9.20 1.02 -6.11
C PHE A 406 -8.37 0.09 -6.98
N GLY A 407 -8.71 -1.20 -7.01
CA GLY A 407 -7.87 -2.24 -7.59
C GLY A 407 -8.47 -2.91 -8.82
N PHE A 408 -7.62 -3.58 -9.57
CA PHE A 408 -8.06 -4.52 -10.59
C PHE A 408 -9.02 -5.56 -10.00
N GLY A 409 -9.87 -6.16 -10.85
CA GLY A 409 -10.97 -6.99 -10.40
C GLY A 409 -12.14 -6.20 -9.83
N GLY A 410 -12.06 -4.85 -9.84
CA GLY A 410 -13.09 -3.97 -9.28
C GLY A 410 -13.10 -3.93 -7.75
N GLN A 411 -12.02 -4.31 -7.11
CA GLN A 411 -11.87 -4.28 -5.65
C GLN A 411 -11.67 -2.84 -5.18
N ASN A 412 -12.53 -2.35 -4.31
CA ASN A 412 -12.48 -0.99 -3.78
C ASN A 412 -12.48 -1.01 -2.27
N ALA A 413 -11.67 -0.14 -1.67
CA ALA A 413 -11.64 0.05 -0.22
C ALA A 413 -11.35 1.51 0.11
N SER A 414 -11.98 2.01 1.18
CA SER A 414 -11.74 3.34 1.74
C SER A 414 -11.71 3.25 3.26
N VAL A 415 -10.81 4.01 3.86
CA VAL A 415 -10.64 4.08 5.31
C VAL A 415 -10.69 5.54 5.74
N VAL A 416 -11.40 5.81 6.83
CA VAL A 416 -11.48 7.14 7.44
C VAL A 416 -10.62 7.18 8.70
N VAL A 417 -9.76 8.18 8.76
CA VAL A 417 -8.89 8.49 9.90
C VAL A 417 -9.30 9.85 10.45
N LYS A 418 -9.38 9.99 11.74
CA LYS A 418 -9.63 11.28 12.39
C LYS A 418 -8.64 11.58 13.52
N LYS A 419 -8.46 12.86 13.81
CA LYS A 419 -7.62 13.33 14.91
C LYS A 419 -8.11 12.73 16.22
N TYR A 420 -7.20 12.20 17.01
CA TYR A 420 -7.51 11.72 18.35
C TYR A 420 -7.52 12.93 19.32
N LEU A 421 -8.64 13.11 20.01
CA LEU A 421 -8.89 14.22 20.95
C LEU A 421 -9.10 13.68 22.35
#